data_a5d0a26399fca3b6db984ea2e73810fb
#
_entry.id   a5d0a26399fca3b6db984ea2e73810fb
#
_cell.length_a   1.000
_cell.length_b   1.000
_cell.length_c   1.000
_cell.angle_alpha   90.00
_cell.angle_beta   90.00
_cell.angle_gamma   90.00
#
_symmetry.space_group_name_H-M   'P 1'
#
loop_
_entity.id
_entity.type
_entity.pdbx_description
1 polymer ?
#
loop_
_entity_poly.entity_id
_entity_poly.type
_entity_poly.pdbx_seq_one_letter_code
_entity_poly.pdbx_strand_id
1 'polypeptide(L)'
;MKNLHALPRFCDRWSHLCVEYGTIERDENSIVLQDKRGTTPIPIDQVAVLFLGPGTSLTQQAMRLLVDNNCLLCWTGEEGVRLYAHSTGATFSSHRLLRQATLFADEKQRLSVAKRMYQKRFPEVLPEDISIETLRGMEGARVRDVYRRAAEQAGVSWQGRNYNQDHWDHADPLNRALSCANACLYGLSHAAILSAGYSPAIGFIHVGKMLSFVYDVADLYKTEVTVPLAFKAVAHSTEEIERRVRILCRDAFYEANLLSRILPDIAEVLDAGDDLGERPGELEGRAVSLAGGTEERRVPGQSERAGEGPIMVDGGGES
;
A
#
# COMPACT_ATOMS: atom_id res chain seq x y z
N MET A 1 -23.72 20.63 -14.87
CA MET A 1 -23.72 19.16 -15.14
C MET A 1 -22.94 18.53 -14.03
N LYS A 2 -23.51 17.60 -13.23
CA LYS A 2 -22.73 16.81 -12.27
C LYS A 2 -21.75 15.96 -13.06
N ASN A 3 -20.44 16.05 -12.74
CA ASN A 3 -19.42 15.19 -13.32
C ASN A 3 -19.75 13.73 -12.98
N LEU A 4 -20.31 12.99 -13.95
CA LEU A 4 -20.71 11.60 -13.81
C LEU A 4 -19.50 10.65 -13.66
N HIS A 5 -18.26 11.17 -13.71
CA HIS A 5 -17.02 10.42 -13.62
C HIS A 5 -16.15 10.83 -12.41
N ALA A 6 -16.77 11.36 -11.34
CA ALA A 6 -16.01 11.57 -10.12
C ALA A 6 -15.64 10.19 -9.54
N LEU A 7 -14.34 9.90 -9.45
CA LEU A 7 -13.86 8.68 -8.81
C LEU A 7 -14.40 8.57 -7.37
N PRO A 8 -14.81 7.39 -6.91
CA PRO A 8 -15.19 7.16 -5.52
C PRO A 8 -14.07 7.62 -4.58
N ARG A 9 -14.44 8.21 -3.45
CA ARG A 9 -13.47 8.56 -2.42
C ARG A 9 -12.84 7.26 -1.88
N PHE A 10 -11.62 7.34 -1.35
CA PHE A 10 -10.92 6.19 -0.78
C PHE A 10 -11.79 5.42 0.23
N CYS A 11 -12.54 6.13 1.07
CA CYS A 11 -13.42 5.55 2.07
C CYS A 11 -14.65 4.80 1.51
N ASP A 12 -15.03 5.06 0.26
CA ASP A 12 -16.22 4.47 -0.36
C ASP A 12 -15.87 3.18 -1.14
N ARG A 13 -14.61 2.73 -1.12
CA ARG A 13 -14.12 1.59 -1.90
C ARG A 13 -14.08 0.30 -1.09
N TRP A 14 -13.99 -0.83 -1.78
CA TRP A 14 -13.59 -2.08 -1.16
C TRP A 14 -12.11 -2.00 -0.75
N SER A 15 -11.77 -2.60 0.38
CA SER A 15 -10.41 -2.53 0.89
C SER A 15 -9.40 -3.14 -0.07
N HIS A 16 -9.64 -4.35 -0.55
CA HIS A 16 -8.73 -5.05 -1.44
C HIS A 16 -9.41 -6.16 -2.24
N LEU A 17 -8.74 -6.53 -3.33
CA LEU A 17 -9.01 -7.73 -4.12
C LEU A 17 -7.70 -8.48 -4.35
N CYS A 18 -7.72 -9.80 -4.27
CA CYS A 18 -6.57 -10.66 -4.55
C CYS A 18 -6.84 -11.47 -5.81
N VAL A 19 -5.86 -11.51 -6.71
CA VAL A 19 -5.90 -12.25 -7.97
C VAL A 19 -4.68 -13.16 -8.06
N GLU A 20 -4.89 -14.40 -8.41
CA GLU A 20 -3.84 -15.40 -8.66
C GLU A 20 -4.17 -16.15 -9.95
N TYR A 21 -3.14 -16.50 -10.72
CA TYR A 21 -3.25 -17.32 -11.94
C TYR A 21 -4.21 -16.77 -13.01
N GLY A 22 -3.73 -15.81 -13.79
CA GLY A 22 -4.47 -15.27 -14.92
C GLY A 22 -3.85 -14.03 -15.51
N THR A 23 -4.47 -13.51 -16.56
CA THR A 23 -4.04 -12.28 -17.24
C THR A 23 -5.06 -11.18 -16.96
N ILE A 24 -4.58 -10.03 -16.50
CA ILE A 24 -5.40 -8.84 -16.33
C ILE A 24 -5.23 -7.96 -17.55
N GLU A 25 -6.33 -7.71 -18.22
CA GLU A 25 -6.39 -6.96 -19.46
C GLU A 25 -7.42 -5.82 -19.36
N ARG A 26 -7.25 -4.85 -20.24
CA ARG A 26 -8.25 -3.81 -20.45
C ARG A 26 -9.41 -4.36 -21.28
N ASP A 27 -10.63 -4.09 -20.82
CA ASP A 27 -11.86 -4.30 -21.57
C ASP A 27 -12.63 -2.96 -21.62
N GLU A 28 -12.59 -2.29 -22.77
CA GLU A 28 -13.12 -0.93 -22.96
C GLU A 28 -12.63 0.07 -21.90
N ASN A 29 -13.50 0.45 -20.94
CA ASN A 29 -13.20 1.36 -19.83
C ASN A 29 -13.02 0.65 -18.48
N SER A 30 -12.95 -0.68 -18.46
CA SER A 30 -12.76 -1.51 -17.29
C SER A 30 -11.56 -2.44 -17.45
N ILE A 31 -11.28 -3.24 -16.46
CA ILE A 31 -10.33 -4.34 -16.56
C ILE A 31 -11.02 -5.67 -16.26
N VAL A 32 -10.50 -6.71 -16.88
CA VAL A 32 -10.98 -8.09 -16.69
C VAL A 32 -9.84 -9.01 -16.33
N LEU A 33 -10.12 -9.99 -15.51
CA LEU A 33 -9.27 -11.16 -15.29
C LEU A 33 -9.66 -12.25 -16.28
N GLN A 34 -8.72 -12.71 -17.06
CA GLN A 34 -8.83 -13.90 -17.90
C GLN A 34 -8.10 -15.07 -17.23
N ASP A 35 -8.83 -16.08 -16.82
CA ASP A 35 -8.31 -17.32 -16.25
C ASP A 35 -8.90 -18.56 -16.93
N LYS A 36 -8.57 -19.75 -16.43
CA LYS A 36 -9.10 -21.03 -16.98
C LYS A 36 -10.62 -21.17 -16.85
N ARG A 37 -11.27 -20.36 -16.00
CA ARG A 37 -12.73 -20.40 -15.78
C ARG A 37 -13.47 -19.42 -16.67
N GLY A 38 -12.75 -18.52 -17.35
CA GLY A 38 -13.30 -17.50 -18.25
C GLY A 38 -12.89 -16.09 -17.89
N THR A 39 -13.72 -15.12 -18.27
CA THR A 39 -13.49 -13.69 -18.08
C THR A 39 -14.29 -13.17 -16.89
N THR A 40 -13.63 -12.55 -15.93
CA THR A 40 -14.24 -11.95 -14.75
C THR A 40 -13.94 -10.45 -14.70
N PRO A 41 -14.96 -9.56 -14.69
CA PRO A 41 -14.73 -8.12 -14.58
C PRO A 41 -14.22 -7.74 -13.19
N ILE A 42 -13.28 -6.78 -13.14
CA ILE A 42 -12.73 -6.23 -11.91
C ILE A 42 -13.19 -4.77 -11.79
N PRO A 43 -13.98 -4.41 -10.77
CA PRO A 43 -14.49 -3.04 -10.57
C PRO A 43 -13.39 -2.14 -9.97
N ILE A 44 -12.43 -1.71 -10.78
CA ILE A 44 -11.23 -0.97 -10.35
C ILE A 44 -11.52 0.36 -9.67
N ASP A 45 -12.60 1.03 -10.03
CA ASP A 45 -13.07 2.28 -9.40
C ASP A 45 -13.52 2.06 -7.96
N GLN A 46 -13.93 0.83 -7.62
CA GLN A 46 -14.43 0.44 -6.29
C GLN A 46 -13.38 -0.26 -5.43
N VAL A 47 -12.16 -0.51 -5.92
CA VAL A 47 -11.12 -1.25 -5.19
C VAL A 47 -9.97 -0.31 -4.81
N ALA A 48 -9.58 -0.31 -3.53
CA ALA A 48 -8.45 0.49 -3.06
C ALA A 48 -7.11 -0.18 -3.40
N VAL A 49 -7.01 -1.51 -3.25
CA VAL A 49 -5.79 -2.28 -3.47
C VAL A 49 -6.07 -3.53 -4.30
N LEU A 50 -5.29 -3.74 -5.35
CA LEU A 50 -5.28 -4.98 -6.11
C LEU A 50 -3.97 -5.73 -5.84
N PHE A 51 -4.06 -6.87 -5.18
CA PHE A 51 -2.94 -7.79 -4.97
C PHE A 51 -2.85 -8.77 -6.14
N LEU A 52 -1.67 -8.82 -6.77
CA LEU A 52 -1.32 -9.77 -7.81
C LEU A 52 -0.41 -10.84 -7.21
N GLY A 53 -0.93 -12.03 -7.08
CA GLY A 53 -0.21 -13.21 -6.62
C GLY A 53 0.50 -13.95 -7.76
N PRO A 54 1.03 -15.17 -7.48
CA PRO A 54 1.73 -15.99 -8.44
C PRO A 54 0.93 -16.28 -9.71
N GLY A 55 1.62 -16.40 -10.85
CA GLY A 55 1.01 -16.73 -12.14
C GLY A 55 0.09 -15.65 -12.72
N THR A 56 0.17 -14.42 -12.21
CA THR A 56 -0.60 -13.29 -12.74
C THR A 56 0.23 -12.46 -13.71
N SER A 57 -0.38 -12.11 -14.84
CA SER A 57 0.14 -11.17 -15.83
C SER A 57 -0.74 -9.93 -15.91
N LEU A 58 -0.14 -8.78 -16.25
CA LEU A 58 -0.83 -7.51 -16.35
C LEU A 58 -0.42 -6.78 -17.62
N THR A 59 -1.39 -6.36 -18.43
CA THR A 59 -1.10 -5.55 -19.61
C THR A 59 -0.82 -4.09 -19.25
N GLN A 60 -0.03 -3.40 -20.08
CA GLN A 60 0.26 -1.98 -19.91
C GLN A 60 -1.01 -1.11 -19.90
N GLN A 61 -2.01 -1.47 -20.69
CA GLN A 61 -3.27 -0.74 -20.73
C GLN A 61 -4.09 -0.91 -19.45
N ALA A 62 -4.12 -2.11 -18.88
CA ALA A 62 -4.74 -2.37 -17.60
C ALA A 62 -4.02 -1.63 -16.46
N MET A 63 -2.66 -1.60 -16.46
CA MET A 63 -1.87 -0.83 -15.51
C MET A 63 -2.22 0.65 -15.54
N ARG A 64 -2.37 1.24 -16.74
CA ARG A 64 -2.77 2.64 -16.89
C ARG A 64 -4.13 2.91 -16.25
N LEU A 65 -5.13 2.05 -16.51
CA LEU A 65 -6.45 2.20 -15.91
C LEU A 65 -6.45 2.08 -14.38
N LEU A 66 -5.62 1.20 -13.81
CA LEU A 66 -5.45 1.09 -12.36
C LEU A 66 -4.92 2.39 -11.76
N VAL A 67 -3.89 2.98 -12.37
CA VAL A 67 -3.32 4.26 -11.92
C VAL A 67 -4.32 5.40 -12.07
N ASP A 68 -4.99 5.51 -13.22
CA ASP A 68 -6.00 6.55 -13.48
C ASP A 68 -7.18 6.48 -12.49
N ASN A 69 -7.48 5.29 -11.95
CA ASN A 69 -8.52 5.05 -10.94
C ASN A 69 -8.01 5.05 -9.49
N ASN A 70 -6.77 5.42 -9.23
CA ASN A 70 -6.19 5.41 -7.87
C ASN A 70 -6.30 4.05 -7.16
N CYS A 71 -6.27 2.95 -7.90
CA CYS A 71 -6.18 1.62 -7.36
C CYS A 71 -4.69 1.28 -7.16
N LEU A 72 -4.27 1.07 -5.91
CA LEU A 72 -2.90 0.63 -5.65
C LEU A 72 -2.72 -0.81 -6.14
N LEU A 73 -1.74 -1.02 -6.99
CA LEU A 73 -1.32 -2.35 -7.39
C LEU A 73 -0.19 -2.82 -6.47
N CYS A 74 -0.30 -4.05 -5.97
CA CYS A 74 0.73 -4.70 -5.18
C CYS A 74 1.06 -6.06 -5.78
N TRP A 75 2.30 -6.26 -6.26
CA TRP A 75 2.80 -7.58 -6.63
C TRP A 75 3.27 -8.33 -5.40
N THR A 76 2.68 -9.50 -5.17
CA THR A 76 2.97 -10.30 -3.98
C THR A 76 3.44 -11.70 -4.38
N GLY A 77 4.20 -12.33 -3.48
CA GLY A 77 4.52 -13.73 -3.57
C GLY A 77 3.35 -14.61 -3.15
N GLU A 78 3.63 -15.89 -3.04
CA GLU A 78 2.68 -16.90 -2.57
C GLU A 78 2.01 -16.45 -1.27
N GLU A 79 0.72 -16.70 -1.16
CA GLU A 79 -0.13 -16.39 -0.02
C GLU A 79 -0.20 -14.89 0.36
N GLY A 80 0.25 -13.99 -0.53
CA GLY A 80 0.20 -12.55 -0.30
C GLY A 80 1.17 -12.01 0.76
N VAL A 81 2.10 -12.83 1.23
CA VAL A 81 2.96 -12.51 2.40
C VAL A 81 4.17 -11.65 2.05
N ARG A 82 4.71 -11.81 0.84
CA ARG A 82 5.86 -11.03 0.36
C ARG A 82 5.39 -9.97 -0.63
N LEU A 83 5.68 -8.71 -0.37
CA LEU A 83 5.50 -7.62 -1.32
C LEU A 83 6.76 -7.47 -2.16
N TYR A 84 6.66 -7.61 -3.47
CA TYR A 84 7.78 -7.45 -4.41
C TYR A 84 7.82 -6.07 -5.05
N ALA A 85 6.66 -5.53 -5.43
CA ALA A 85 6.54 -4.23 -6.06
C ALA A 85 5.16 -3.62 -5.80
N HIS A 86 5.07 -2.32 -5.93
CA HIS A 86 3.79 -1.60 -5.90
C HIS A 86 3.80 -0.46 -6.91
N SER A 87 2.61 -0.03 -7.34
CA SER A 87 2.44 1.17 -8.14
C SER A 87 2.63 2.43 -7.29
N THR A 88 2.93 3.55 -7.94
CA THR A 88 2.90 4.87 -7.28
C THR A 88 1.45 5.31 -7.03
N GLY A 89 1.23 6.08 -5.96
CA GLY A 89 -0.05 6.75 -5.73
C GLY A 89 -0.34 7.83 -6.76
N ALA A 90 -1.61 8.25 -6.88
CA ALA A 90 -2.05 9.22 -7.88
C ALA A 90 -1.89 10.68 -7.44
N THR A 91 -1.48 10.96 -6.20
CA THR A 91 -1.25 12.35 -5.78
C THR A 91 0.08 12.87 -6.30
N PHE A 92 0.05 14.08 -6.87
CA PHE A 92 1.24 14.81 -7.29
C PHE A 92 1.70 15.85 -6.25
N SER A 93 0.94 16.04 -5.17
CA SER A 93 1.30 16.98 -4.10
C SER A 93 2.32 16.37 -3.15
N SER A 94 3.43 17.06 -2.91
CA SER A 94 4.47 16.68 -1.95
C SER A 94 4.34 17.36 -0.58
N HIS A 95 3.33 18.21 -0.38
CA HIS A 95 3.19 19.01 0.85
C HIS A 95 3.17 18.14 2.11
N ARG A 96 2.38 17.08 2.12
CA ARG A 96 2.29 16.15 3.26
C ARG A 96 3.57 15.34 3.47
N LEU A 97 4.26 14.97 2.39
CA LEU A 97 5.59 14.36 2.47
C LEU A 97 6.60 15.29 3.15
N LEU A 98 6.65 16.58 2.73
CA LEU A 98 7.56 17.55 3.32
C LEU A 98 7.26 17.80 4.80
N ARG A 99 5.98 17.91 5.17
CA ARG A 99 5.57 18.00 6.58
C ARG A 99 5.99 16.75 7.37
N GLN A 100 5.74 15.55 6.85
CA GLN A 100 6.16 14.30 7.48
C GLN A 100 7.67 14.25 7.70
N ALA A 101 8.46 14.69 6.71
CA ALA A 101 9.91 14.75 6.81
C ALA A 101 10.36 15.76 7.91
N THR A 102 9.72 16.93 8.00
CA THR A 102 9.99 17.92 9.05
C THR A 102 9.71 17.36 10.44
N LEU A 103 8.56 16.71 10.64
CA LEU A 103 8.19 16.08 11.92
C LEU A 103 9.18 14.95 12.30
N PHE A 104 9.67 14.21 11.32
CA PHE A 104 10.65 13.14 11.53
C PHE A 104 12.04 13.68 11.89
N ALA A 105 12.48 14.78 11.25
CA ALA A 105 13.81 15.34 11.42
C ALA A 105 14.01 15.99 12.81
N ASP A 106 12.95 16.47 13.44
CA ASP A 106 12.98 17.01 14.80
C ASP A 106 12.67 15.90 15.81
N GLU A 107 13.63 15.59 16.68
CA GLU A 107 13.53 14.50 17.65
C GLU A 107 12.34 14.66 18.62
N LYS A 108 12.05 15.89 19.06
CA LYS A 108 10.92 16.16 19.97
C LYS A 108 9.58 15.97 19.26
N GLN A 109 9.46 16.46 18.03
CA GLN A 109 8.25 16.28 17.23
C GLN A 109 8.05 14.80 16.89
N ARG A 110 9.10 14.09 16.51
CA ARG A 110 9.07 12.65 16.26
C ARG A 110 8.56 11.87 17.48
N LEU A 111 9.10 12.18 18.68
CA LEU A 111 8.64 11.57 19.93
C LEU A 111 7.17 11.90 20.21
N SER A 112 6.72 13.12 19.94
CA SER A 112 5.32 13.54 20.11
C SER A 112 4.38 12.72 19.20
N VAL A 113 4.76 12.52 17.92
CA VAL A 113 4.01 11.65 17.00
C VAL A 113 3.95 10.20 17.52
N ALA A 114 5.08 9.66 17.95
CA ALA A 114 5.15 8.30 18.50
C ALA A 114 4.24 8.14 19.74
N LYS A 115 4.21 9.14 20.63
CA LYS A 115 3.30 9.18 21.80
C LYS A 115 1.83 9.13 21.36
N ARG A 116 1.42 9.97 20.39
CA ARG A 116 0.04 9.99 19.87
C ARG A 116 -0.34 8.63 19.24
N MET A 117 0.56 8.03 18.47
CA MET A 117 0.34 6.69 17.90
C MET A 117 0.14 5.63 18.98
N TYR A 118 0.92 5.69 20.06
CA TYR A 118 0.77 4.77 21.19
C TYR A 118 -0.56 4.99 21.89
N GLN A 119 -0.90 6.23 22.26
CA GLN A 119 -2.14 6.58 22.96
C GLN A 119 -3.40 6.22 22.16
N LYS A 120 -3.34 6.29 20.83
CA LYS A 120 -4.45 5.88 19.96
C LYS A 120 -4.72 4.37 20.03
N ARG A 121 -3.72 3.57 20.36
CA ARG A 121 -3.82 2.10 20.50
C ARG A 121 -4.14 1.67 21.93
N PHE A 122 -3.64 2.41 22.91
CA PHE A 122 -3.68 2.05 24.33
C PHE A 122 -4.12 3.25 25.17
N PRO A 123 -5.22 3.13 25.93
CA PRO A 123 -5.83 4.25 26.65
C PRO A 123 -5.07 4.61 27.93
N GLU A 124 -3.74 4.60 27.91
CA GLU A 124 -2.90 4.88 29.05
C GLU A 124 -2.38 6.31 29.03
N VAL A 125 -2.31 6.93 30.22
CA VAL A 125 -1.62 8.21 30.37
C VAL A 125 -0.12 7.97 30.34
N LEU A 126 0.56 8.57 29.39
CA LEU A 126 2.02 8.47 29.26
C LEU A 126 2.70 9.53 30.12
N PRO A 127 3.84 9.20 30.76
CA PRO A 127 4.70 10.19 31.40
C PRO A 127 5.18 11.25 30.41
N GLU A 128 5.36 12.50 30.86
CA GLU A 128 5.84 13.58 29.99
C GLU A 128 7.23 13.29 29.41
N ASP A 129 8.14 12.78 30.24
CA ASP A 129 9.54 12.54 29.89
C ASP A 129 9.83 11.11 29.36
N ILE A 130 8.82 10.43 28.81
CA ILE A 130 9.01 9.08 28.28
C ILE A 130 9.91 9.08 27.03
N SER A 131 10.89 8.17 26.97
CA SER A 131 11.71 7.96 25.77
C SER A 131 11.04 7.01 24.76
N ILE A 132 11.51 7.05 23.50
CA ILE A 132 11.04 6.13 22.45
C ILE A 132 11.34 4.66 22.85
N GLU A 133 12.47 4.41 23.49
CA GLU A 133 12.87 3.05 23.92
C GLU A 133 11.91 2.52 25.00
N THR A 134 11.56 3.35 25.96
CA THR A 134 10.58 3.02 27.02
C THR A 134 9.21 2.76 26.40
N LEU A 135 8.77 3.61 25.46
CA LEU A 135 7.50 3.48 24.74
C LEU A 135 7.42 2.15 23.99
N ARG A 136 8.50 1.76 23.28
CA ARG A 136 8.60 0.47 22.60
C ARG A 136 8.56 -0.72 23.57
N GLY A 137 9.20 -0.59 24.73
CA GLY A 137 9.14 -1.61 25.78
C GLY A 137 7.73 -1.83 26.30
N MET A 138 6.98 -0.75 26.56
CA MET A 138 5.59 -0.78 26.98
C MET A 138 4.70 -1.39 25.89
N GLU A 139 4.89 -0.99 24.64
CA GLU A 139 4.20 -1.54 23.49
C GLU A 139 4.37 -3.05 23.39
N GLY A 140 5.61 -3.54 23.48
CA GLY A 140 5.91 -4.96 23.43
C GLY A 140 5.20 -5.76 24.53
N ALA A 141 5.09 -5.22 25.73
CA ALA A 141 4.36 -5.85 26.84
C ALA A 141 2.84 -5.91 26.53
N ARG A 142 2.25 -4.81 26.05
CA ARG A 142 0.83 -4.71 25.70
C ARG A 142 0.45 -5.62 24.53
N VAL A 143 1.27 -5.66 23.52
CA VAL A 143 1.05 -6.56 22.37
C VAL A 143 1.06 -8.02 22.81
N ARG A 144 2.00 -8.45 23.68
CA ARG A 144 1.99 -9.82 24.23
C ARG A 144 0.72 -10.14 24.99
N ASP A 145 0.21 -9.20 25.77
CA ASP A 145 -1.04 -9.38 26.52
C ASP A 145 -2.26 -9.51 25.58
N VAL A 146 -2.33 -8.71 24.49
CA VAL A 146 -3.39 -8.83 23.48
C VAL A 146 -3.37 -10.21 22.82
N TYR A 147 -2.19 -10.71 22.44
CA TYR A 147 -2.09 -12.04 21.85
C TYR A 147 -2.51 -13.15 22.82
N ARG A 148 -2.10 -13.05 24.09
CA ARG A 148 -2.50 -13.99 25.12
C ARG A 148 -4.02 -14.02 25.29
N ARG A 149 -4.67 -12.85 25.41
CA ARG A 149 -6.14 -12.76 25.52
C ARG A 149 -6.85 -13.30 24.29
N ALA A 150 -6.36 -13.00 23.09
CA ALA A 150 -6.93 -13.51 21.84
C ALA A 150 -6.84 -15.05 21.77
N ALA A 151 -5.73 -15.63 22.25
CA ALA A 151 -5.52 -17.07 22.36
C ALA A 151 -6.53 -17.71 23.33
N GLU A 152 -6.67 -17.14 24.52
CA GLU A 152 -7.62 -17.60 25.55
C GLU A 152 -9.06 -17.54 25.04
N GLN A 153 -9.48 -16.42 24.42
CA GLN A 153 -10.82 -16.23 23.87
C GLN A 153 -11.15 -17.19 22.73
N ALA A 154 -10.17 -17.50 21.89
CA ALA A 154 -10.35 -18.40 20.75
C ALA A 154 -10.14 -19.88 21.11
N GLY A 155 -9.62 -20.20 22.30
CA GLY A 155 -9.25 -21.56 22.68
C GLY A 155 -8.09 -22.14 21.86
N VAL A 156 -7.19 -21.28 21.36
CA VAL A 156 -6.06 -21.66 20.51
C VAL A 156 -4.76 -21.54 21.29
N SER A 157 -3.90 -22.55 21.19
CA SER A 157 -2.56 -22.50 21.82
C SER A 157 -1.70 -21.43 21.18
N TRP A 158 -1.04 -20.61 22.00
CA TRP A 158 -0.11 -19.57 21.56
C TRP A 158 1.28 -19.74 22.21
N GLN A 159 2.28 -19.99 21.40
CA GLN A 159 3.67 -20.17 21.83
C GLN A 159 4.61 -19.03 21.44
N GLY A 160 4.04 -17.94 20.93
CA GLY A 160 4.80 -16.79 20.45
C GLY A 160 4.85 -16.68 18.94
N ARG A 161 5.31 -15.52 18.47
CA ARG A 161 5.44 -15.24 17.05
C ARG A 161 6.68 -15.96 16.52
N ASN A 162 6.47 -17.03 15.78
CA ASN A 162 7.53 -17.74 15.06
C ASN A 162 7.36 -17.47 13.55
N TYR A 163 8.15 -16.52 13.05
CA TYR A 163 8.11 -16.10 11.65
C TYR A 163 9.47 -16.31 11.00
N ASN A 164 9.58 -17.35 10.18
CA ASN A 164 10.73 -17.57 9.32
C ASN A 164 10.29 -17.48 7.86
N GLN A 165 10.79 -16.47 7.14
CA GLN A 165 10.45 -16.23 5.74
C GLN A 165 10.93 -17.34 4.81
N ASP A 166 11.97 -18.07 5.18
CA ASP A 166 12.61 -19.09 4.35
C ASP A 166 11.96 -20.48 4.52
N HIS A 167 11.12 -20.66 5.55
CA HIS A 167 10.44 -21.91 5.86
C HIS A 167 8.94 -21.69 6.11
N TRP A 168 8.28 -21.00 5.17
CA TRP A 168 6.88 -20.67 5.26
C TRP A 168 5.96 -21.90 5.41
N ASP A 169 6.24 -22.97 4.66
CA ASP A 169 5.46 -24.21 4.69
C ASP A 169 5.50 -24.94 6.04
N HIS A 170 6.48 -24.63 6.88
CA HIS A 170 6.62 -25.18 8.23
C HIS A 170 6.04 -24.27 9.33
N ALA A 171 5.55 -23.08 8.97
CA ALA A 171 4.91 -22.20 9.94
C ALA A 171 3.58 -22.82 10.39
N ASP A 172 3.30 -22.74 11.70
CA ASP A 172 2.02 -23.20 12.21
C ASP A 172 0.85 -22.36 11.62
N PRO A 173 -0.37 -22.94 11.55
CA PRO A 173 -1.52 -22.29 10.93
C PRO A 173 -1.83 -20.89 11.49
N LEU A 174 -1.59 -20.66 12.78
CA LEU A 174 -1.83 -19.37 13.41
C LEU A 174 -0.81 -18.31 12.97
N ASN A 175 0.47 -18.66 12.87
CA ASN A 175 1.48 -17.75 12.33
C ASN A 175 1.25 -17.43 10.86
N ARG A 176 0.74 -18.39 10.06
CA ARG A 176 0.32 -18.18 8.68
C ARG A 176 -0.88 -17.23 8.62
N ALA A 177 -1.92 -17.46 9.43
CA ALA A 177 -3.10 -16.61 9.53
C ALA A 177 -2.74 -15.16 9.90
N LEU A 178 -1.94 -14.98 10.95
CA LEU A 178 -1.46 -13.67 11.40
C LEU A 178 -0.66 -12.93 10.32
N SER A 179 0.21 -13.63 9.61
CA SER A 179 1.02 -13.04 8.53
C SER A 179 0.15 -12.61 7.35
N CYS A 180 -0.80 -13.43 6.95
CA CYS A 180 -1.75 -13.13 5.89
C CYS A 180 -2.65 -11.92 6.26
N ALA A 181 -3.22 -11.92 7.47
CA ALA A 181 -4.05 -10.80 7.94
C ALA A 181 -3.27 -9.48 8.00
N ASN A 182 -2.03 -9.53 8.50
CA ASN A 182 -1.17 -8.36 8.54
C ASN A 182 -0.76 -7.88 7.13
N ALA A 183 -0.53 -8.79 6.17
CA ALA A 183 -0.24 -8.42 4.79
C ALA A 183 -1.40 -7.65 4.14
N CYS A 184 -2.64 -8.08 4.36
CA CYS A 184 -3.83 -7.36 3.90
C CYS A 184 -3.91 -5.95 4.52
N LEU A 185 -3.67 -5.84 5.83
CA LEU A 185 -3.68 -4.55 6.53
C LEU A 185 -2.53 -3.63 6.07
N TYR A 186 -1.34 -4.18 5.83
CA TYR A 186 -0.21 -3.42 5.26
C TYR A 186 -0.54 -2.86 3.88
N GLY A 187 -1.16 -3.66 3.00
CA GLY A 187 -1.59 -3.18 1.69
C GLY A 187 -2.57 -2.03 1.77
N LEU A 188 -3.59 -2.15 2.63
CA LEU A 188 -4.58 -1.09 2.84
C LEU A 188 -3.95 0.18 3.41
N SER A 189 -3.08 0.05 4.45
CA SER A 189 -2.36 1.19 5.03
C SER A 189 -1.44 1.85 4.01
N HIS A 190 -0.76 1.06 3.17
CA HIS A 190 0.11 1.55 2.11
C HIS A 190 -0.67 2.36 1.06
N ALA A 191 -1.83 1.84 0.62
CA ALA A 191 -2.71 2.57 -0.31
C ALA A 191 -3.17 3.90 0.28
N ALA A 192 -3.58 3.92 1.55
CA ALA A 192 -3.99 5.14 2.24
C ALA A 192 -2.85 6.17 2.32
N ILE A 193 -1.64 5.74 2.71
CA ILE A 193 -0.45 6.57 2.81
C ILE A 193 -0.11 7.21 1.46
N LEU A 194 -0.05 6.41 0.39
CA LEU A 194 0.26 6.89 -0.95
C LEU A 194 -0.84 7.80 -1.51
N SER A 195 -2.10 7.44 -1.32
CA SER A 195 -3.23 8.26 -1.80
C SER A 195 -3.28 9.64 -1.13
N ALA A 196 -2.80 9.71 0.12
CA ALA A 196 -2.69 10.96 0.87
C ALA A 196 -1.41 11.76 0.57
N GLY A 197 -0.44 11.21 -0.16
CA GLY A 197 0.82 11.88 -0.49
C GLY A 197 1.87 11.85 0.61
N TYR A 198 1.78 10.89 1.54
CA TYR A 198 2.83 10.62 2.52
C TYR A 198 3.85 9.62 1.98
N SER A 199 5.04 9.58 2.59
CA SER A 199 6.05 8.56 2.29
C SER A 199 5.83 7.30 3.13
N PRO A 200 5.79 6.11 2.52
CA PRO A 200 5.74 4.85 3.26
C PRO A 200 7.01 4.55 4.07
N ALA A 201 8.14 5.20 3.74
CA ALA A 201 9.45 4.96 4.34
C ALA A 201 9.74 5.79 5.60
N ILE A 202 9.09 6.95 5.78
CA ILE A 202 9.36 7.86 6.90
C ILE A 202 8.45 7.50 8.08
N GLY A 203 8.82 6.48 8.85
CA GLY A 203 8.10 6.06 10.06
C GLY A 203 8.64 6.73 11.31
N PHE A 204 7.83 6.83 12.36
CA PHE A 204 8.13 7.51 13.62
C PHE A 204 8.55 6.54 14.72
N ILE A 205 7.93 5.35 14.75
CA ILE A 205 8.25 4.24 15.67
C ILE A 205 9.19 3.27 14.96
N HIS A 206 8.78 2.75 13.79
CA HIS A 206 9.62 1.92 12.94
C HIS A 206 10.49 2.81 12.05
N VAL A 207 11.77 2.47 11.92
CA VAL A 207 12.73 3.22 11.10
C VAL A 207 13.65 2.29 10.33
N GLY A 208 14.24 2.81 9.24
CA GLY A 208 15.27 2.10 8.48
C GLY A 208 14.74 1.08 7.47
N LYS A 209 13.41 0.99 7.25
CA LYS A 209 12.80 0.13 6.23
C LYS A 209 11.94 0.97 5.27
N MET A 210 11.83 0.52 4.02
CA MET A 210 11.03 1.21 3.01
C MET A 210 9.52 1.24 3.31
N LEU A 211 9.05 0.43 4.25
CA LEU A 211 7.66 0.37 4.71
C LEU A 211 7.50 0.77 6.19
N SER A 212 8.46 1.55 6.75
CA SER A 212 8.44 1.92 8.17
C SER A 212 7.14 2.60 8.58
N PHE A 213 6.64 3.56 7.81
CA PHE A 213 5.40 4.27 8.11
C PHE A 213 4.16 3.38 7.88
N VAL A 214 4.23 2.46 6.93
CA VAL A 214 3.16 1.47 6.73
C VAL A 214 2.99 0.60 7.98
N TYR A 215 4.10 0.18 8.60
CA TYR A 215 4.04 -0.58 9.85
C TYR A 215 3.47 0.25 10.99
N ASP A 216 3.89 1.52 11.12
CA ASP A 216 3.38 2.43 12.13
C ASP A 216 1.86 2.62 12.04
N VAL A 217 1.35 2.89 10.84
CA VAL A 217 -0.09 3.07 10.58
C VAL A 217 -0.87 1.77 10.79
N ALA A 218 -0.36 0.65 10.26
CA ALA A 218 -1.02 -0.64 10.44
C ALA A 218 -1.11 -1.06 11.91
N ASP A 219 -0.09 -0.73 12.70
CA ASP A 219 -0.07 -1.06 14.14
C ASP A 219 -1.19 -0.38 14.93
N LEU A 220 -1.78 0.71 14.42
CA LEU A 220 -2.96 1.32 15.03
C LEU A 220 -4.17 0.37 15.07
N TYR A 221 -4.23 -0.60 14.15
CA TYR A 221 -5.41 -1.46 13.96
C TYR A 221 -5.16 -2.95 14.23
N LYS A 222 -3.89 -3.39 14.30
CA LYS A 222 -3.56 -4.83 14.45
C LYS A 222 -4.22 -5.47 15.65
N THR A 223 -4.15 -4.81 16.80
CA THR A 223 -4.67 -5.33 18.07
C THR A 223 -6.21 -5.36 18.11
N GLU A 224 -6.84 -4.45 17.39
CA GLU A 224 -8.30 -4.35 17.28
C GLU A 224 -8.85 -5.35 16.25
N VAL A 225 -8.18 -5.51 15.10
CA VAL A 225 -8.78 -6.17 13.94
C VAL A 225 -8.05 -7.46 13.56
N THR A 226 -6.77 -7.39 13.15
CA THR A 226 -6.13 -8.57 12.54
C THR A 226 -5.74 -9.64 13.53
N VAL A 227 -5.37 -9.30 14.76
CA VAL A 227 -5.01 -10.29 15.78
C VAL A 227 -6.23 -11.12 16.16
N PRO A 228 -7.36 -10.55 16.64
CA PRO A 228 -8.54 -11.36 17.00
C PRO A 228 -9.08 -12.16 15.82
N LEU A 229 -9.05 -11.61 14.61
CA LEU A 229 -9.50 -12.28 13.40
C LEU A 229 -8.68 -13.54 13.12
N ALA A 230 -7.34 -13.45 13.16
CA ALA A 230 -6.47 -14.59 12.88
C ALA A 230 -6.70 -15.75 13.86
N PHE A 231 -6.84 -15.45 15.17
CA PHE A 231 -7.13 -16.46 16.17
C PHE A 231 -8.50 -17.12 15.94
N LYS A 232 -9.56 -16.33 15.66
CA LYS A 232 -10.89 -16.85 15.34
C LYS A 232 -10.90 -17.70 14.07
N ALA A 233 -10.14 -17.30 13.04
CA ALA A 233 -10.06 -18.04 11.80
C ALA A 233 -9.46 -19.43 12.00
N VAL A 234 -8.38 -19.54 12.80
CA VAL A 234 -7.72 -20.81 13.11
C VAL A 234 -8.58 -21.68 14.02
N ALA A 235 -9.25 -21.09 15.04
CA ALA A 235 -10.16 -21.81 15.92
C ALA A 235 -11.31 -22.50 15.13
N HIS A 236 -11.73 -21.88 14.01
CA HIS A 236 -12.79 -22.46 13.19
C HIS A 236 -12.27 -23.60 12.27
N SER A 237 -11.15 -23.40 11.55
CA SER A 237 -10.51 -24.42 10.71
C SER A 237 -9.11 -23.95 10.29
N THR A 238 -8.20 -24.89 10.04
CA THR A 238 -6.87 -24.64 9.49
C THR A 238 -6.77 -24.88 7.97
N GLU A 239 -7.84 -25.39 7.35
CA GLU A 239 -7.88 -25.64 5.91
C GLU A 239 -7.94 -24.33 5.12
N GLU A 240 -7.17 -24.23 4.04
CA GLU A 240 -7.06 -23.04 3.18
C GLU A 240 -7.00 -21.73 3.99
N ILE A 241 -6.24 -21.71 5.10
CA ILE A 241 -6.30 -20.67 6.10
C ILE A 241 -6.01 -19.29 5.53
N GLU A 242 -5.06 -19.15 4.62
CA GLU A 242 -4.68 -17.87 4.02
C GLU A 242 -5.82 -17.31 3.15
N ARG A 243 -6.42 -18.17 2.30
CA ARG A 243 -7.55 -17.74 1.46
C ARG A 243 -8.73 -17.29 2.31
N ARG A 244 -9.05 -18.03 3.37
CA ARG A 244 -10.12 -17.68 4.29
C ARG A 244 -9.83 -16.39 5.04
N VAL A 245 -8.61 -16.21 5.52
CA VAL A 245 -8.19 -15.00 6.22
C VAL A 245 -8.29 -13.78 5.31
N ARG A 246 -7.91 -13.86 4.03
CA ARG A 246 -8.06 -12.74 3.08
C ARG A 246 -9.52 -12.30 2.93
N ILE A 247 -10.45 -13.27 2.85
CA ILE A 247 -11.89 -12.97 2.78
C ILE A 247 -12.38 -12.34 4.09
N LEU A 248 -12.04 -12.94 5.23
CA LEU A 248 -12.42 -12.43 6.55
C LEU A 248 -11.84 -11.03 6.82
N CYS A 249 -10.61 -10.74 6.36
CA CYS A 249 -10.02 -9.41 6.47
C CYS A 249 -10.84 -8.35 5.73
N ARG A 250 -11.31 -8.66 4.52
CA ARG A 250 -12.16 -7.73 3.76
C ARG A 250 -13.40 -7.34 4.56
N ASP A 251 -14.08 -8.34 5.11
CA ASP A 251 -15.31 -8.15 5.86
C ASP A 251 -15.03 -7.41 7.19
N ALA A 252 -13.97 -7.80 7.93
CA ALA A 252 -13.57 -7.14 9.16
C ALA A 252 -13.11 -5.68 8.95
N PHE A 253 -12.42 -5.39 7.84
CA PHE A 253 -12.01 -4.01 7.50
C PHE A 253 -13.21 -3.13 7.16
N TYR A 254 -14.24 -3.71 6.55
CA TYR A 254 -15.50 -3.04 6.29
C TYR A 254 -16.25 -2.77 7.61
N GLU A 255 -16.43 -3.78 8.45
CA GLU A 255 -17.10 -3.65 9.76
C GLU A 255 -16.41 -2.65 10.69
N ALA A 256 -15.06 -2.64 10.70
CA ALA A 256 -14.28 -1.69 11.47
C ALA A 256 -14.20 -0.29 10.83
N ASN A 257 -14.81 -0.08 9.66
CA ASN A 257 -14.76 1.19 8.91
C ASN A 257 -13.35 1.69 8.62
N LEU A 258 -12.38 0.80 8.37
CA LEU A 258 -10.97 1.17 8.29
C LEU A 258 -10.68 2.18 7.18
N LEU A 259 -11.32 2.06 6.01
CA LEU A 259 -11.09 2.99 4.90
C LEU A 259 -11.48 4.43 5.26
N SER A 260 -12.51 4.59 6.07
CA SER A 260 -12.96 5.92 6.54
C SER A 260 -12.09 6.46 7.67
N ARG A 261 -11.48 5.59 8.48
CA ARG A 261 -10.68 5.94 9.67
C ARG A 261 -9.22 6.22 9.36
N ILE A 262 -8.60 5.49 8.45
CA ILE A 262 -7.15 5.50 8.23
C ILE A 262 -6.60 6.90 7.91
N LEU A 263 -7.23 7.66 7.01
CA LEU A 263 -6.76 8.99 6.64
C LEU A 263 -6.94 10.02 7.77
N PRO A 264 -8.11 10.12 8.44
CA PRO A 264 -8.25 10.94 9.64
C PRO A 264 -7.29 10.56 10.75
N ASP A 265 -7.09 9.26 10.99
CA ASP A 265 -6.17 8.77 12.03
C ASP A 265 -4.70 9.15 11.75
N ILE A 266 -4.28 9.07 10.48
CA ILE A 266 -2.95 9.55 10.07
C ILE A 266 -2.82 11.06 10.31
N ALA A 267 -3.83 11.85 9.92
CA ALA A 267 -3.83 13.30 10.11
C ALA A 267 -3.76 13.67 11.59
N GLU A 268 -4.53 12.99 12.46
CA GLU A 268 -4.55 13.22 13.90
C GLU A 268 -3.20 12.90 14.55
N VAL A 269 -2.59 11.74 14.25
CA VAL A 269 -1.29 11.37 14.86
C VAL A 269 -0.15 12.28 14.38
N LEU A 270 -0.23 12.79 13.16
CA LEU A 270 0.75 13.75 12.63
C LEU A 270 0.45 15.21 13.03
N ASP A 271 -0.66 15.44 13.76
CA ASP A 271 -1.12 16.78 14.11
C ASP A 271 -1.22 17.70 12.88
N ALA A 272 -1.87 17.15 11.84
CA ALA A 272 -1.90 17.77 10.52
C ALA A 272 -3.00 18.84 10.39
N GLY A 273 -3.79 19.11 11.46
CA GLY A 273 -4.89 20.09 11.43
C GLY A 273 -5.89 19.82 10.29
N ASP A 274 -6.71 20.83 9.96
CA ASP A 274 -7.71 20.78 8.88
C ASP A 274 -7.11 20.76 7.44
N ASP A 275 -5.84 20.46 7.28
CA ASP A 275 -5.14 20.35 5.99
C ASP A 275 -5.62 19.15 5.13
N LEU A 276 -6.72 18.52 5.55
CA LEU A 276 -7.51 17.59 4.74
C LEU A 276 -8.30 18.30 3.62
N GLY A 277 -8.20 19.64 3.54
CA GLY A 277 -9.07 20.52 2.75
C GLY A 277 -8.77 20.62 1.26
N GLU A 278 -7.64 20.15 0.76
CA GLU A 278 -7.44 20.04 -0.68
C GLU A 278 -7.96 18.68 -1.16
N ARG A 279 -9.12 18.71 -1.79
CA ARG A 279 -9.73 17.56 -2.46
C ARG A 279 -8.71 16.97 -3.44
N PRO A 280 -8.39 15.65 -3.38
CA PRO A 280 -7.75 14.99 -4.49
C PRO A 280 -8.77 14.94 -5.62
N GLY A 281 -8.77 15.91 -6.51
CA GLY A 281 -9.80 15.93 -7.55
C GLY A 281 -9.72 17.05 -8.58
N GLU A 282 -8.87 18.04 -8.41
CA GLU A 282 -8.74 19.14 -9.38
C GLU A 282 -7.37 19.22 -10.07
N LEU A 283 -6.58 18.18 -10.00
CA LEU A 283 -5.43 18.05 -10.89
C LEU A 283 -5.87 17.18 -12.07
N GLU A 284 -6.13 17.88 -13.19
CA GLU A 284 -6.28 17.27 -14.51
C GLU A 284 -5.29 16.14 -14.69
N GLY A 285 -5.78 14.99 -15.18
CA GLY A 285 -5.00 13.80 -15.45
C GLY A 285 -3.88 14.03 -16.46
N ARG A 286 -2.76 14.58 -15.99
CA ARG A 286 -1.49 14.56 -16.70
C ARG A 286 -0.72 13.35 -16.21
N ALA A 287 -0.77 12.29 -16.98
CA ALA A 287 0.29 11.30 -16.95
C ALA A 287 1.62 12.05 -16.99
N VAL A 288 2.51 11.79 -16.03
CA VAL A 288 3.87 12.34 -16.10
C VAL A 288 4.46 11.84 -17.40
N SER A 289 4.58 12.73 -18.39
CA SER A 289 5.31 12.45 -19.61
C SER A 289 6.78 12.32 -19.20
N LEU A 290 7.27 11.10 -19.14
CA LEU A 290 8.71 10.82 -19.05
C LEU A 290 9.42 11.07 -20.39
N ALA A 291 8.69 11.51 -21.41
CA ALA A 291 9.27 12.07 -22.62
C ALA A 291 9.81 13.46 -22.25
N GLY A 292 10.99 13.50 -21.65
CA GLY A 292 11.87 14.65 -21.72
C GLY A 292 12.07 14.94 -23.19
N GLY A 293 11.38 15.97 -23.70
CA GLY A 293 11.69 16.51 -25.00
C GLY A 293 13.18 16.80 -25.02
N THR A 294 13.88 16.21 -25.96
CA THR A 294 15.17 16.70 -26.39
C THR A 294 14.92 18.12 -26.90
N GLU A 295 15.00 19.10 -26.03
CA GLU A 295 15.31 20.46 -26.45
C GLU A 295 16.72 20.38 -27.09
N GLU A 296 16.75 20.35 -28.41
CA GLU A 296 17.96 20.69 -29.16
C GLU A 296 18.44 22.04 -28.63
N ARG A 297 19.50 22.04 -27.81
CA ARG A 297 20.28 23.23 -27.54
C ARG A 297 20.84 23.69 -28.86
N ARG A 298 20.21 24.67 -29.50
CA ARG A 298 20.83 25.46 -30.55
C ARG A 298 22.04 26.15 -29.92
N VAL A 299 23.22 25.67 -30.28
CA VAL A 299 24.47 26.37 -30.09
C VAL A 299 24.46 27.57 -31.02
N PRO A 300 24.57 28.84 -30.56
CA PRO A 300 24.69 29.99 -31.45
C PRO A 300 26.09 29.98 -32.08
N GLY A 301 26.15 29.93 -33.39
CA GLY A 301 27.34 30.29 -34.15
C GLY A 301 27.96 29.18 -34.97
N GLN A 302 27.33 28.82 -36.10
CA GLN A 302 28.07 28.44 -37.31
C GLN A 302 27.29 28.94 -38.54
N SER A 303 27.93 29.86 -39.22
CA SER A 303 27.50 30.48 -40.47
C SER A 303 27.43 29.49 -41.61
N GLU A 304 26.46 29.76 -42.47
CA GLU A 304 26.26 29.17 -43.78
C GLU A 304 27.55 28.98 -44.58
N ARG A 305 27.76 27.81 -45.13
CA ARG A 305 28.43 27.62 -46.44
C ARG A 305 27.58 26.69 -47.29
N ALA A 306 27.20 27.27 -48.41
CA ALA A 306 26.47 26.64 -49.49
C ALA A 306 27.35 25.66 -50.28
N GLY A 307 26.69 24.64 -50.84
CA GLY A 307 27.05 24.04 -52.12
C GLY A 307 27.83 22.75 -52.03
N GLU A 308 27.24 21.66 -52.42
CA GLU A 308 27.53 20.91 -53.64
C GLU A 308 26.81 19.55 -53.60
N GLY A 309 26.36 19.17 -54.79
CA GLY A 309 25.37 18.14 -55.03
C GLY A 309 25.87 16.68 -54.95
N PRO A 310 25.01 15.73 -55.32
CA PRO A 310 25.20 14.32 -55.01
C PRO A 310 26.16 13.63 -55.99
N ILE A 311 27.11 12.89 -55.47
CA ILE A 311 27.90 11.93 -56.24
C ILE A 311 27.16 10.58 -56.20
N MET A 312 26.68 10.21 -57.39
CA MET A 312 26.30 8.84 -57.71
C MET A 312 27.57 8.00 -57.80
N VAL A 313 27.59 6.87 -57.13
CA VAL A 313 28.54 5.81 -57.42
C VAL A 313 27.77 4.57 -57.78
N ASP A 314 27.95 4.27 -59.05
CA ASP A 314 27.44 3.14 -59.79
C ASP A 314 28.12 1.83 -59.39
N GLY A 315 27.45 0.73 -59.69
CA GLY A 315 27.79 -0.62 -59.24
C GLY A 315 28.89 -1.31 -60.10
N GLY A 316 29.11 -2.52 -59.70
CA GLY A 316 29.91 -3.54 -60.36
C GLY A 316 30.75 -4.27 -59.31
N GLY A 317 30.57 -5.55 -59.01
CA GLY A 317 30.54 -6.69 -59.87
C GLY A 317 31.73 -7.57 -59.53
N GLU A 318 31.49 -8.80 -59.20
CA GLU A 318 32.30 -9.99 -59.36
C GLU A 318 33.64 -10.15 -58.57
N SER A 319 33.61 -11.08 -57.62
CA SER A 319 34.26 -12.43 -57.69
C SER A 319 34.06 -13.14 -56.38
#